data_0362864ed2388db32361518bb8854b07
#
_entry.id   0362864ed2388db32361518bb8854b07
#
_cell.length_a   1.000
_cell.length_b   1.000
_cell.length_c   1.000
_cell.angle_alpha   90.00
_cell.angle_beta   90.00
_cell.angle_gamma   90.00
#
_symmetry.space_group_name_H-M   'P 1'
#
loop_
_entity.id
_entity.type
_entity.pdbx_description
1 polymer ?
#
loop_
_entity_poly.entity_id
_entity_poly.type
_entity_poly.pdbx_seq_one_letter_code
_entity_poly.pdbx_strand_id
1 'polypeptide(L)' 'MITDTEVKIKGVQALTESLGKVGAERFIAL' A
#
# COMPACT_ATOMS: atom_id res chain seq x y z
N MET A 1 -4.86 -3.36 -18.62
CA MET A 1 -3.93 -2.68 -17.70
C MET A 1 -4.71 -1.90 -16.67
N ILE A 2 -4.31 -1.98 -15.40
CA ILE A 2 -5.04 -1.28 -14.33
C ILE A 2 -4.71 0.20 -14.31
N THR A 3 -5.64 0.99 -13.78
CA THR A 3 -5.45 2.44 -13.66
C THR A 3 -4.50 2.77 -12.51
N ASP A 4 -3.98 3.99 -12.50
CA ASP A 4 -3.13 4.45 -11.39
C ASP A 4 -3.87 4.43 -10.06
N THR A 5 -5.16 4.75 -10.09
CA THR A 5 -5.98 4.68 -8.88
C THR A 5 -6.05 3.26 -8.35
N GLU A 6 -6.22 2.29 -9.23
CA GLU A 6 -6.27 0.89 -8.85
C GLU A 6 -4.91 0.40 -8.36
N VAL A 7 -3.84 0.84 -9.00
CA VAL A 7 -2.48 0.51 -8.55
C VAL A 7 -2.27 1.01 -7.12
N LYS A 8 -2.70 2.23 -6.85
CA LYS A 8 -2.54 2.83 -5.52
C LYS A 8 -3.31 2.03 -4.46
N ILE A 9 -4.56 1.69 -4.76
CA ILE A 9 -5.39 0.94 -3.82
C ILE A 9 -4.79 -0.44 -3.56
N LYS A 10 -4.43 -1.15 -4.60
CA LYS A 10 -3.86 -2.49 -4.48
C LYS A 10 -2.50 -2.47 -3.79
N GLY A 11 -1.71 -1.43 -4.07
CA GLY A 11 -0.43 -1.27 -3.42
C GLY A 11 -0.55 -1.07 -1.92
N VAL A 12 -1.48 -0.21 -1.51
CA VAL A 12 -1.73 0.02 -0.09
C VAL A 12 -2.22 -1.26 0.59
N GLN A 13 -3.11 -1.99 -0.06
CA GLN A 13 -3.60 -3.26 0.48
C GLN A 13 -2.46 -4.28 0.65
N ALA A 14 -1.60 -4.38 -0.34
CA ALA A 14 -0.47 -5.31 -0.28
C ALA A 14 0.50 -4.94 0.84
N LEU A 15 0.79 -3.66 1.01
CA LEU A 15 1.65 -3.18 2.08
C LEU A 15 1.03 -3.46 3.44
N THR A 16 -0.27 -3.22 3.57
CA THR A 16 -0.99 -3.46 4.83
C THR A 16 -0.99 -4.93 5.21
N GLU A 17 -1.15 -5.82 4.23
CA GLU A 17 -1.12 -7.25 4.48
C GLU A 17 0.26 -7.74 4.88
N SER A 18 1.29 -7.18 4.27
CA SER A 18 2.67 -7.61 4.50
C SER A 18 3.28 -7.00 5.76
N LEU A 19 3.07 -5.71 5.98
CA LEU A 19 3.73 -4.97 7.05
C LEU A 19 2.80 -4.62 8.20
N GLY A 20 1.51 -4.86 8.05
CA GLY A 20 0.50 -4.37 8.98
C GLY A 20 0.22 -2.89 8.72
N LYS A 21 -0.86 -2.38 9.33
CA LYS A 21 -1.28 -0.99 9.09
C LYS A 21 -0.20 0.02 9.48
N VAL A 22 0.38 -0.16 10.66
CA VAL A 22 1.41 0.76 11.14
C VAL A 22 2.67 0.67 10.29
N GLY A 23 3.07 -0.55 9.93
CA GLY A 23 4.23 -0.76 9.08
C GLY A 23 4.05 -0.15 7.70
N ALA A 24 2.86 -0.28 7.12
CA ALA A 24 2.55 0.32 5.83
C ALA A 24 2.67 1.83 5.88
N GLU A 25 2.15 2.45 6.93
CA GLU A 25 2.23 3.90 7.11
C GLU A 25 3.67 4.36 7.26
N ARG A 26 4.48 3.62 8.00
CA ARG A 26 5.89 3.95 8.19
C ARG A 26 6.66 3.84 6.88
N PHE A 27 6.34 2.83 6.09
CA PHE A 27 6.97 2.67 4.77
C PHE A 27 6.70 3.89 3.89
N ILE A 28 5.46 4.34 3.87
CA ILE A 28 5.07 5.50 3.06
C ILE A 28 5.75 6.77 3.56
N ALA A 29 5.99 6.87 4.85
CA ALA A 29 6.58 8.05 5.47
C ALA A 29 8.11 8.09 5.42
N LEU A 30 8.72 7.02 4.96
CA LEU A 30 10.19 6.98 4.86
C LEU A 30 10.73 7.97 3.84
#